data_70c759fdf4d657cd31bfaebc15508766
#
_entry.id   70c759fdf4d657cd31bfaebc15508766
#
_cell.length_a   1.000
_cell.length_b   1.000
_cell.length_c   1.000
_cell.angle_alpha   90.00
_cell.angle_beta   90.00
_cell.angle_gamma   90.00
#
_symmetry.space_group_name_H-M   'P 1'
#
loop_
_entity.id
_entity.type
_entity.pdbx_description
1 polymer ?
#
loop_
_entity_poly.entity_id
_entity_poly.type
_entity_poly.pdbx_seq_one_letter_code
_entity_poly.pdbx_strand_id
1 'polypeptide(L)'
;LFSQVSDVKSAEEYNNLTCVVGLRTEQLCNIDIHKISMVIKFPTGRTEIIKLHKIGKWGYTNESKLKGFIFTWVKHRHVFGISYKNIDGDVEQMAIAFNDSQYVQPFKFFLEDVGPMFE
;
A
#
# COMPACT_ATOMS: atom_id res chain seq x y z
N LEU A 1 29.27 -6.53 -3.37
CA LEU A 1 28.93 -6.43 -3.62
C LEU A 1 28.42 -5.98 -3.55
N PHE A 2 28.44 -5.97 -3.58
CA PHE A 2 27.82 -5.72 -3.81
C PHE A 2 26.94 -5.31 -3.78
N SER A 3 26.82 -5.22 -3.66
CA SER A 3 25.99 -4.94 -3.81
C SER A 3 25.20 -4.67 -3.70
N GLN A 4 25.18 -4.62 -3.75
CA GLN A 4 24.46 -4.43 -3.96
C GLN A 4 23.46 -4.59 -3.84
N VAL A 5 23.29 -4.47 -4.16
CA VAL A 5 22.26 -5.22 -4.09
C VAL A 5 21.38 -5.05 -2.95
N SER A 6 21.78 -4.82 -2.05
CA SER A 6 21.05 -4.70 -0.96
C SER A 6 20.05 -3.64 -0.98
N ASP A 7 20.38 -2.67 -1.55
CA ASP A 7 19.52 -1.65 -1.70
C ASP A 7 18.18 -2.05 -1.97
N VAL A 8 18.06 -2.98 -2.70
CA VAL A 8 16.81 -3.47 -3.05
C VAL A 8 16.00 -3.84 -1.86
N LYS A 9 16.65 -4.38 -0.86
CA LYS A 9 15.92 -4.86 0.23
C LYS A 9 15.41 -3.81 1.12
N SER A 10 16.16 -2.81 1.33
CA SER A 10 15.76 -1.81 2.29
C SER A 10 14.54 -1.07 1.86
N ALA A 11 14.22 -1.10 0.58
CA ALA A 11 13.05 -0.43 0.10
C ALA A 11 11.82 -1.30 0.18
N GLU A 12 11.94 -2.48 0.76
CA GLU A 12 10.86 -3.44 0.69
C GLU A 12 10.13 -3.67 2.00
N GLU A 13 10.44 -2.86 3.01
CA GLU A 13 9.72 -2.95 4.28
C GLU A 13 9.26 -1.58 4.69
N TYR A 14 8.01 -1.49 5.10
CA TYR A 14 7.44 -0.26 5.58
C TYR A 14 6.72 -0.55 6.88
N ASN A 15 7.10 0.13 7.96
CA ASN A 15 6.59 -0.15 9.27
C ASN A 15 5.80 1.02 9.84
N ASN A 16 4.93 0.74 10.79
CA ASN A 16 4.18 1.76 11.52
C ASN A 16 3.29 2.59 10.61
N LEU A 17 2.59 1.92 9.73
CA LEU A 17 1.66 2.56 8.83
C LEU A 17 0.23 2.39 9.36
N THR A 18 -0.70 3.08 8.73
CA THR A 18 -2.13 2.91 9.00
C THR A 18 -2.80 2.38 7.75
N CYS A 19 -3.54 1.30 7.88
CA CYS A 19 -4.19 0.66 6.74
C CYS A 19 -5.68 0.52 6.95
N VAL A 20 -6.43 0.60 5.85
CA VAL A 20 -7.84 0.23 5.81
C VAL A 20 -8.01 -0.72 4.65
N VAL A 21 -8.54 -1.91 4.91
CA VAL A 21 -8.78 -2.89 3.86
C VAL A 21 -10.29 -3.10 3.76
N GLY A 22 -10.84 -2.86 2.59
CA GLY A 22 -12.27 -2.97 2.38
C GLY A 22 -13.03 -1.95 3.20
N LEU A 23 -14.03 -2.38 3.93
CA LEU A 23 -14.85 -1.50 4.75
C LEU A 23 -14.47 -1.55 6.23
N ARG A 24 -13.28 -2.06 6.52
CA ARG A 24 -12.85 -2.17 7.91
C ARG A 24 -12.34 -0.84 8.42
N THR A 25 -12.18 -0.77 9.75
CA THR A 25 -11.68 0.45 10.37
C THR A 25 -10.17 0.54 10.20
N GLU A 26 -9.64 1.71 10.48
CA GLU A 26 -8.21 1.94 10.44
C GLU A 26 -7.49 1.07 11.45
N GLN A 27 -6.36 0.51 11.05
CA GLN A 27 -5.55 -0.32 11.90
C GLN A 27 -4.09 -0.04 11.62
N LEU A 28 -3.25 -0.20 12.62
CA LEU A 28 -1.81 -0.15 12.39
C LEU A 28 -1.44 -1.34 11.52
N CYS A 29 -0.42 -1.16 10.70
CA CYS A 29 0.02 -2.22 9.81
C CYS A 29 1.48 -2.05 9.44
N ASN A 30 2.07 -3.16 9.01
CA ASN A 30 3.40 -3.15 8.40
C ASN A 30 3.26 -3.82 7.04
N ILE A 31 4.06 -3.39 6.08
CA ILE A 31 3.98 -3.92 4.73
C ILE A 31 5.34 -4.44 4.32
N ASP A 32 5.36 -5.68 3.85
CA ASP A 32 6.55 -6.28 3.27
C ASP A 32 6.31 -6.49 1.78
N ILE A 33 7.22 -6.02 0.97
CA ILE A 33 7.13 -6.21 -0.47
C ILE A 33 8.01 -7.38 -0.86
N HIS A 34 7.40 -8.35 -1.50
CA HIS A 34 8.12 -9.52 -2.00
C HIS A 34 8.10 -9.49 -3.52
N LYS A 35 8.78 -10.42 -4.13
CA LYS A 35 8.97 -10.41 -5.57
C LYS A 35 7.65 -10.42 -6.33
N ILE A 36 6.66 -11.16 -5.85
CA ILE A 36 5.39 -11.29 -6.56
C ILE A 36 4.19 -10.92 -5.71
N SER A 37 4.40 -10.46 -4.49
CA SER A 37 3.28 -10.15 -3.60
C SER A 37 3.64 -9.05 -2.63
N MET A 38 2.61 -8.41 -2.10
CA MET A 38 2.71 -7.45 -1.03
C MET A 38 1.97 -8.03 0.16
N VAL A 39 2.64 -8.13 1.30
CA VAL A 39 2.07 -8.73 2.49
C VAL A 39 1.85 -7.64 3.53
N ILE A 40 0.61 -7.53 4.00
CA ILE A 40 0.24 -6.54 5.00
C ILE A 40 0.02 -7.28 6.31
N LYS A 41 0.74 -6.88 7.35
CA LYS A 41 0.69 -7.53 8.64
C LYS A 41 0.04 -6.61 9.65
N PHE A 42 -0.91 -7.14 10.39
CA PHE A 42 -1.63 -6.40 11.42
C PHE A 42 -1.19 -6.85 12.80
N PRO A 43 -1.31 -5.98 13.82
CA PRO A 43 -0.89 -6.36 15.17
C PRO A 43 -1.62 -7.55 15.75
N THR A 44 -2.82 -7.85 15.21
CA THR A 44 -3.59 -8.99 15.67
C THR A 44 -3.01 -10.31 15.21
N GLY A 45 -2.01 -10.28 14.34
CA GLY A 45 -1.46 -11.49 13.74
C GLY A 45 -2.07 -11.82 12.39
N ARG A 46 -3.13 -11.10 12.02
CA ARG A 46 -3.75 -11.31 10.72
C ARG A 46 -2.85 -10.75 9.61
N THR A 47 -2.85 -11.39 8.46
CA THR A 47 -2.13 -10.90 7.30
C THR A 47 -3.05 -10.85 6.11
N GLU A 48 -2.75 -9.92 5.20
CA GLU A 48 -3.40 -9.86 3.89
C GLU A 48 -2.31 -9.98 2.85
N ILE A 49 -2.47 -10.88 1.90
CA ILE A 49 -1.49 -11.09 0.86
C ILE A 49 -2.11 -10.66 -0.45
N ILE A 50 -1.48 -9.70 -1.12
CA ILE A 50 -1.96 -9.19 -2.38
C ILE A 50 -0.94 -9.51 -3.44
N LYS A 51 -1.33 -10.33 -4.42
CA LYS A 51 -0.44 -10.64 -5.53
C LYS A 51 -0.28 -9.40 -6.39
N LEU A 52 0.93 -9.07 -6.77
CA LEU A 52 1.18 -7.82 -7.48
C LEU A 52 0.42 -7.75 -8.80
N HIS A 53 0.29 -8.88 -9.49
CA HIS A 53 -0.41 -8.85 -10.77
C HIS A 53 -1.92 -8.70 -10.62
N LYS A 54 -2.44 -8.74 -9.39
CA LYS A 54 -3.86 -8.50 -9.15
C LYS A 54 -4.16 -7.05 -8.83
N ILE A 55 -3.14 -6.22 -8.69
CA ILE A 55 -3.35 -4.81 -8.43
C ILE A 55 -3.82 -4.15 -9.72
N GLY A 56 -4.96 -3.48 -9.65
CA GLY A 56 -5.53 -2.84 -10.83
C GLY A 56 -5.08 -1.41 -10.97
N LYS A 57 -5.44 -0.57 -10.03
CA LYS A 57 -5.12 0.84 -10.09
C LYS A 57 -4.72 1.33 -8.71
N TRP A 58 -4.01 2.44 -8.67
CA TRP A 58 -3.63 3.06 -7.41
C TRP A 58 -3.65 4.56 -7.57
N GLY A 59 -3.70 5.27 -6.45
CA GLY A 59 -3.66 6.71 -6.45
C GLY A 59 -3.00 7.21 -5.18
N TYR A 60 -2.65 8.48 -5.17
CA TYR A 60 -1.97 9.11 -4.06
C TYR A 60 -2.55 10.49 -3.81
N THR A 61 -2.67 10.86 -2.55
CA THR A 61 -3.06 12.21 -2.19
C THR A 61 -2.40 12.60 -0.88
N ASN A 62 -2.14 13.89 -0.72
CA ASN A 62 -1.75 14.42 0.58
C ASN A 62 -2.91 15.20 1.19
N GLU A 63 -4.12 14.98 0.69
CA GLU A 63 -5.32 15.59 1.21
C GLU A 63 -6.17 14.53 1.91
N SER A 64 -7.29 14.94 2.49
CA SER A 64 -8.09 14.03 3.28
C SER A 64 -8.89 13.03 2.45
N LYS A 65 -9.00 13.25 1.15
CA LYS A 65 -9.83 12.38 0.32
C LYS A 65 -9.11 12.06 -0.98
N LEU A 66 -9.12 10.80 -1.36
CA LEU A 66 -8.51 10.35 -2.60
C LEU A 66 -9.60 10.08 -3.63
N LYS A 67 -9.48 10.70 -4.80
CA LYS A 67 -10.47 10.56 -5.86
C LYS A 67 -10.55 9.10 -6.31
N GLY A 68 -11.77 8.62 -6.47
CA GLY A 68 -11.98 7.25 -6.90
C GLY A 68 -12.00 6.23 -5.78
N PHE A 69 -11.79 6.68 -4.55
CA PHE A 69 -11.81 5.80 -3.39
C PHE A 69 -12.82 6.32 -2.37
N ILE A 70 -13.35 5.39 -1.58
CA ILE A 70 -14.40 5.73 -0.62
C ILE A 70 -13.85 6.21 0.72
N PHE A 71 -12.53 6.14 0.91
CA PHE A 71 -11.92 6.47 2.19
C PHE A 71 -11.64 7.95 2.33
N THR A 72 -11.75 8.45 3.54
CA THR A 72 -11.44 9.83 3.86
C THR A 72 -10.50 9.84 5.05
N TRP A 73 -9.37 10.52 4.90
CA TRP A 73 -8.33 10.55 5.92
C TRP A 73 -8.04 11.98 6.32
N VAL A 74 -8.41 12.33 7.54
CA VAL A 74 -8.25 13.71 8.00
C VAL A 74 -6.92 13.93 8.66
N LYS A 75 -6.42 12.92 9.36
CA LYS A 75 -5.23 13.08 10.17
C LYS A 75 -3.92 12.70 9.48
N HIS A 76 -3.99 12.04 8.36
CA HIS A 76 -2.79 11.52 7.71
C HIS A 76 -2.40 12.40 6.55
N ARG A 77 -1.12 12.48 6.27
CA ARG A 77 -0.61 13.41 5.27
C ARG A 77 -0.42 12.76 3.91
N HIS A 78 -0.10 11.49 3.87
CA HIS A 78 0.21 10.82 2.61
C HIS A 78 -0.57 9.52 2.54
N VAL A 79 -1.50 9.46 1.62
CA VAL A 79 -2.39 8.30 1.52
C VAL A 79 -2.31 7.71 0.14
N PHE A 80 -2.06 6.40 0.06
CA PHE A 80 -2.15 5.65 -1.19
C PHE A 80 -3.40 4.80 -1.14
N GLY A 81 -4.16 4.84 -2.22
CA GLY A 81 -5.30 3.94 -2.39
C GLY A 81 -4.95 2.93 -3.46
N ILE A 82 -5.29 1.68 -3.22
CA ILE A 82 -4.97 0.60 -4.14
C ILE A 82 -6.22 -0.22 -4.37
N SER A 83 -6.53 -0.47 -5.63
CA SER A 83 -7.63 -1.33 -6.03
C SER A 83 -7.03 -2.65 -6.52
N TYR A 84 -7.55 -3.78 -6.03
CA TYR A 84 -6.99 -5.07 -6.38
C TYR A 84 -8.09 -6.13 -6.38
N LYS A 85 -7.80 -7.27 -7.00
CA LYS A 85 -8.71 -8.40 -6.95
C LYS A 85 -8.29 -9.33 -5.84
N ASN A 86 -9.26 -9.72 -5.01
CA ASN A 86 -8.98 -10.62 -3.91
C ASN A 86 -9.01 -12.08 -4.40
N ILE A 87 -8.87 -13.00 -3.46
CA ILE A 87 -8.78 -14.41 -3.80
C ILE A 87 -10.07 -14.93 -4.45
N ASP A 88 -11.19 -14.30 -4.18
CA ASP A 88 -12.46 -14.68 -4.77
C ASP A 88 -12.71 -14.03 -6.12
N GLY A 89 -11.80 -13.18 -6.58
CA GLY A 89 -11.96 -12.49 -7.85
C GLY A 89 -12.72 -11.19 -7.77
N ASP A 90 -13.13 -10.78 -6.58
CA ASP A 90 -13.84 -9.52 -6.38
C ASP A 90 -12.86 -8.37 -6.24
N VAL A 91 -13.28 -7.20 -6.69
CA VAL A 91 -12.45 -6.00 -6.57
C VAL A 91 -12.61 -5.42 -5.18
N GLU A 92 -11.47 -5.20 -4.52
CA GLU A 92 -11.45 -4.54 -3.22
C GLU A 92 -10.55 -3.33 -3.29
N GLN A 93 -10.77 -2.41 -2.38
CA GLN A 93 -9.91 -1.23 -2.25
C GLN A 93 -9.27 -1.23 -0.88
N MET A 94 -8.06 -0.74 -0.81
CA MET A 94 -7.41 -0.52 0.46
C MET A 94 -6.73 0.84 0.44
N ALA A 95 -6.52 1.39 1.60
CA ALA A 95 -5.79 2.65 1.76
C ALA A 95 -4.65 2.44 2.73
N ILE A 96 -3.52 3.04 2.41
CA ILE A 96 -2.32 2.98 3.25
C ILE A 96 -1.88 4.41 3.51
N ALA A 97 -1.78 4.77 4.77
CA ALA A 97 -1.41 6.13 5.14
C ALA A 97 -0.01 6.14 5.75
N PHE A 98 0.80 7.04 5.24
CA PHE A 98 2.17 7.25 5.71
C PHE A 98 2.24 8.58 6.43
N ASN A 99 2.80 8.59 7.63
CA ASN A 99 3.04 9.85 8.31
C ASN A 99 4.41 10.43 7.99
N ASP A 100 5.31 9.57 7.51
CA ASP A 100 6.67 9.96 7.23
C ASP A 100 6.86 10.12 5.73
N SER A 101 7.18 11.34 5.31
CA SER A 101 7.29 11.63 3.89
C SER A 101 8.46 10.91 3.22
N GLN A 102 9.42 10.43 3.98
CA GLN A 102 10.57 9.78 3.36
C GLN A 102 10.21 8.48 2.65
N TYR A 103 9.07 7.87 3.00
CA TYR A 103 8.65 6.62 2.37
C TYR A 103 7.75 6.84 1.15
N VAL A 104 7.35 8.08 0.89
CA VAL A 104 6.37 8.33 -0.17
C VAL A 104 6.93 8.01 -1.55
N GLN A 105 8.11 8.52 -1.87
CA GLN A 105 8.69 8.29 -3.19
C GLN A 105 9.06 6.83 -3.43
N PRO A 106 9.71 6.14 -2.50
CA PRO A 106 9.98 4.71 -2.73
C PRO A 106 8.73 3.89 -2.97
N PHE A 107 7.68 4.14 -2.20
CA PHE A 107 6.44 3.39 -2.35
C PHE A 107 5.74 3.75 -3.67
N LYS A 108 5.80 5.00 -4.05
CA LYS A 108 5.22 5.44 -5.31
C LYS A 108 5.92 4.79 -6.49
N PHE A 109 7.25 4.72 -6.45
CA PHE A 109 7.99 4.05 -7.51
C PHE A 109 7.63 2.57 -7.59
N PHE A 110 7.47 1.93 -6.43
CA PHE A 110 7.04 0.55 -6.41
C PHE A 110 5.68 0.39 -7.11
N LEU A 111 4.72 1.24 -6.79
CA LEU A 111 3.40 1.13 -7.39
C LEU A 111 3.41 1.45 -8.88
N GLU A 112 4.27 2.35 -9.31
CA GLU A 112 4.38 2.68 -10.73
C GLU A 112 4.84 1.48 -11.53
N ASP A 113 5.67 0.62 -10.95
CA ASP A 113 6.11 -0.58 -11.62
C ASP A 113 5.03 -1.64 -11.67
N VAL A 114 4.03 -1.55 -10.79
CA VAL A 114 3.01 -2.58 -10.67
C VAL A 114 1.82 -2.30 -11.58
N GLY A 115 1.40 -1.05 -11.69
CA GLY A 115 0.21 -0.76 -12.47
C GLY A 115 -0.02 0.73 -12.66
N PRO A 116 -1.12 1.07 -13.33
CA PRO A 116 -1.39 2.47 -13.67
C PRO A 116 -1.94 3.26 -12.51
N MET A 117 -1.63 4.53 -12.51
CA MET A 117 -2.16 5.44 -11.52
C MET A 117 -3.60 5.79 -11.84
N PHE A 118 -4.40 5.94 -10.81
CA PHE A 118 -5.78 6.36 -10.92
C PHE A 118 -5.78 7.83 -11.33
N GLU A 119 -6.64 8.21 -12.22
CA GLU A 119 -6.72 9.60 -12.66
C GLU A 119 -7.87 10.34 -12.06
#